data_a4e6cbee0120f6b182d7f76612d729fa
#
_entry.id   a4e6cbee0120f6b182d7f76612d729fa
#
_cell.length_a   1.000
_cell.length_b   1.000
_cell.length_c   1.000
_cell.angle_alpha   90.00
_cell.angle_beta   90.00
_cell.angle_gamma   90.00
#
_symmetry.space_group_name_H-M   'P 1'
#
loop_
_entity.id
_entity.type
_entity.pdbx_description
1 polymer ?
#
loop_
_entity_poly.entity_id
_entity_poly.type
_entity_poly.pdbx_seq_one_letter_code
_entity_poly.pdbx_strand_id
1 'polypeptide(L)'
;LTACGGKNTANSSNGEGEKGESKKIEKLTVQFVPSRDPEQIVTQTEPLKNILKEKLKEKGYEVGDVDISVGTNYETTGEALSAGSVDVGFIPGGTYVLYSDGCEALLTATRKALSVESDNPKEWNDKKPTKQLDDNMASFYRGLIIAGPSEKGKELAQKVNNGEKLTWDDLNSAKWSVMGSSSSAGYIYPYLWLEKNYNKGITDLANVVQADSYASSAARLASGQVDIIIGYGDLRLDYADKWQSEFARSASIWDETNVIGVTDKIYNDTISVSKKSEIMTDDFKNALAQS
;
A
#
# COMPACT_ATOMS: atom_id res chain seq x y z
N LEU A 1 74.32 -21.71 35.46
CA LEU A 1 73.93 -22.76 36.44
C LEU A 1 72.45 -22.60 36.82
N THR A 2 71.73 -23.67 36.66
CA THR A 2 70.46 -24.09 37.23
C THR A 2 69.14 -23.64 36.58
N ALA A 3 68.54 -24.65 35.99
CA ALA A 3 67.17 -24.77 35.52
C ALA A 3 66.15 -24.87 36.67
N CYS A 4 64.86 -24.58 36.30
CA CYS A 4 63.64 -25.21 36.83
C CYS A 4 62.50 -24.47 36.10
N GLY A 5 61.66 -25.05 35.29
CA GLY A 5 60.69 -26.08 35.63
C GLY A 5 59.38 -25.42 36.08
N GLY A 6 58.53 -25.00 35.16
CA GLY A 6 57.28 -24.40 35.49
C GLY A 6 56.16 -25.06 34.69
N LYS A 7 55.18 -25.60 35.36
CA LYS A 7 54.04 -26.36 34.93
C LYS A 7 53.08 -25.53 34.03
N ASN A 8 52.69 -26.11 32.89
CA ASN A 8 51.50 -25.74 32.15
C ASN A 8 50.24 -25.95 33.01
N THR A 9 49.57 -24.91 33.30
CA THR A 9 48.13 -24.95 33.66
C THR A 9 47.30 -24.39 32.47
N ALA A 10 46.65 -25.29 31.80
CA ALA A 10 45.64 -24.94 30.82
C ALA A 10 44.48 -24.23 31.52
N ASN A 11 44.32 -22.97 31.29
CA ASN A 11 43.15 -22.20 31.68
C ASN A 11 42.21 -22.14 30.48
N SER A 12 41.18 -22.99 30.53
CA SER A 12 40.05 -22.89 29.59
C SER A 12 39.27 -21.64 29.94
N SER A 13 39.55 -20.54 29.27
CA SER A 13 38.68 -19.39 29.29
C SER A 13 37.44 -19.69 28.42
N ASN A 14 36.33 -19.97 29.09
CA ASN A 14 35.02 -19.84 28.52
C ASN A 14 34.90 -18.42 27.92
N GLY A 15 34.81 -18.34 26.61
CA GLY A 15 34.44 -17.12 25.91
C GLY A 15 32.96 -16.84 26.20
N GLU A 16 32.68 -16.14 27.27
CA GLU A 16 31.46 -15.35 27.37
C GLU A 16 31.60 -14.24 26.33
N GLY A 17 30.85 -14.37 25.23
CA GLY A 17 30.74 -13.30 24.26
C GLY A 17 30.28 -12.05 24.99
N GLU A 18 31.08 -11.00 24.96
CA GLU A 18 30.69 -9.67 25.34
C GLU A 18 29.39 -9.36 24.59
N LYS A 19 28.25 -9.34 25.27
CA LYS A 19 27.04 -8.69 24.79
C LYS A 19 27.41 -7.23 24.70
N GLY A 20 27.69 -6.78 23.48
CA GLY A 20 27.92 -5.37 23.19
C GLY A 20 26.79 -4.54 23.80
N GLU A 21 27.15 -3.39 24.33
CA GLU A 21 26.22 -2.47 24.95
C GLU A 21 25.10 -2.12 23.96
N SER A 22 23.83 -2.32 24.34
CA SER A 22 22.65 -2.10 23.50
C SER A 22 22.57 -0.62 23.14
N LYS A 23 22.45 -0.31 21.85
CA LYS A 23 22.28 1.06 21.36
C LYS A 23 20.87 1.53 21.66
N LYS A 24 20.73 2.67 22.34
CA LYS A 24 19.44 3.23 22.72
C LYS A 24 18.91 4.14 21.63
N ILE A 25 17.63 3.94 21.26
CA ILE A 25 16.83 4.80 20.41
C ILE A 25 15.63 5.23 21.25
N GLU A 26 15.50 6.54 21.49
CA GLU A 26 14.43 7.06 22.31
C GLU A 26 13.07 6.82 21.65
N LYS A 27 12.96 7.13 20.36
CA LYS A 27 11.70 7.04 19.60
C LYS A 27 11.96 6.67 18.14
N LEU A 28 11.16 5.73 17.63
CA LEU A 28 11.06 5.40 16.20
C LEU A 28 9.69 5.84 15.69
N THR A 29 9.66 6.74 14.71
CA THR A 29 8.42 7.23 14.10
C THR A 29 8.13 6.50 12.80
N VAL A 30 6.92 5.95 12.70
CA VAL A 30 6.43 5.20 11.54
C VAL A 30 5.15 5.85 11.04
N GLN A 31 5.06 6.13 9.75
CA GLN A 31 3.86 6.71 9.16
C GLN A 31 3.39 5.93 7.96
N PHE A 32 2.08 5.74 7.89
CA PHE A 32 1.38 5.16 6.75
C PHE A 32 0.70 6.25 5.93
N VAL A 33 0.59 6.05 4.62
CA VAL A 33 -0.31 6.85 3.79
C VAL A 33 -1.77 6.45 4.05
N PRO A 34 -2.74 7.34 3.87
CA PRO A 34 -4.16 7.06 4.10
C PRO A 34 -4.78 6.24 2.95
N SER A 35 -4.22 5.05 2.70
CA SER A 35 -4.72 4.13 1.67
C SER A 35 -6.00 3.41 2.07
N ARG A 36 -6.33 3.41 3.36
CA ARG A 36 -7.55 2.89 3.98
C ARG A 36 -8.02 3.85 5.07
N ASP A 37 -9.06 3.49 5.77
CA ASP A 37 -9.52 4.25 6.93
C ASP A 37 -8.37 4.42 7.95
N PRO A 38 -8.04 5.66 8.37
CA PRO A 38 -6.91 5.92 9.26
C PRO A 38 -7.02 5.22 10.61
N GLU A 39 -8.20 5.15 11.21
CA GLU A 39 -8.42 4.47 12.49
C GLU A 39 -8.20 2.96 12.35
N GLN A 40 -8.63 2.40 11.22
CA GLN A 40 -8.40 0.99 10.91
C GLN A 40 -6.90 0.70 10.74
N ILE A 41 -6.16 1.56 10.04
CA ILE A 41 -4.71 1.40 9.88
C ILE A 41 -4.03 1.41 11.25
N VAL A 42 -4.31 2.41 12.08
CA VAL A 42 -3.69 2.53 13.42
C VAL A 42 -4.03 1.31 14.28
N THR A 43 -5.28 0.88 14.30
CA THR A 43 -5.71 -0.28 15.10
C THR A 43 -5.04 -1.58 14.65
N GLN A 44 -4.98 -1.83 13.35
CA GLN A 44 -4.39 -3.04 12.78
C GLN A 44 -2.86 -3.08 12.91
N THR A 45 -2.21 -1.93 12.99
CA THR A 45 -0.75 -1.83 13.10
C THR A 45 -0.25 -1.68 14.54
N GLU A 46 -1.15 -1.56 15.52
CA GLU A 46 -0.75 -1.46 16.93
C GLU A 46 0.19 -2.59 17.40
N PRO A 47 -0.01 -3.86 17.01
CA PRO A 47 0.91 -4.94 17.36
C PRO A 47 2.34 -4.75 16.81
N LEU A 48 2.50 -3.99 15.73
CA LEU A 48 3.79 -3.72 15.10
C LEU A 48 4.75 -2.99 16.05
N LYS A 49 4.23 -2.16 16.95
CA LYS A 49 5.04 -1.45 17.95
C LYS A 49 5.88 -2.40 18.80
N ASN A 50 5.23 -3.41 19.36
CA ASN A 50 5.91 -4.40 20.19
C ASN A 50 6.82 -5.32 19.37
N ILE A 51 6.38 -5.75 18.20
CA ILE A 51 7.16 -6.58 17.28
C ILE A 51 8.47 -5.87 16.93
N LEU A 52 8.42 -4.61 16.53
CA LEU A 52 9.63 -3.83 16.19
C LEU A 52 10.55 -3.68 17.39
N LYS A 53 10.03 -3.37 18.59
CA LYS A 53 10.85 -3.28 19.82
C LYS A 53 11.58 -4.59 20.12
N GLU A 54 10.87 -5.71 20.07
CA GLU A 54 11.43 -7.02 20.36
C GLU A 54 12.49 -7.42 19.32
N LYS A 55 12.16 -7.27 18.04
CA LYS A 55 13.06 -7.65 16.95
C LYS A 55 14.30 -6.77 16.88
N LEU A 56 14.17 -5.47 17.07
CA LEU A 56 15.29 -4.55 17.12
C LEU A 56 16.18 -4.81 18.36
N LYS A 57 15.59 -5.21 19.49
CA LYS A 57 16.35 -5.62 20.68
C LYS A 57 17.21 -6.85 20.40
N GLU A 58 16.72 -7.83 19.66
CA GLU A 58 17.49 -9.01 19.21
C GLU A 58 18.70 -8.59 18.35
N LYS A 59 18.64 -7.43 17.71
CA LYS A 59 19.70 -6.84 16.86
C LYS A 59 20.59 -5.84 17.61
N GLY A 60 20.43 -5.70 18.92
CA GLY A 60 21.24 -4.82 19.76
C GLY A 60 20.74 -3.38 19.85
N TYR A 61 19.47 -3.12 19.52
CA TYR A 61 18.84 -1.80 19.63
C TYR A 61 17.70 -1.79 20.63
N GLU A 62 17.81 -0.94 21.65
CA GLU A 62 16.75 -0.72 22.63
C GLU A 62 15.93 0.50 22.24
N VAL A 63 14.71 0.26 21.71
CA VAL A 63 13.79 1.30 21.27
C VAL A 63 12.81 1.61 22.40
N GLY A 64 12.81 2.86 22.89
CA GLY A 64 11.95 3.31 23.98
C GLY A 64 10.49 3.39 23.56
N ASP A 65 10.20 4.02 22.44
CA ASP A 65 8.85 4.16 21.90
C ASP A 65 8.83 3.94 20.39
N VAL A 66 7.70 3.40 19.90
CA VAL A 66 7.37 3.32 18.47
C VAL A 66 6.06 4.05 18.26
N ASP A 67 6.12 5.17 17.57
CA ASP A 67 4.96 6.01 17.28
C ASP A 67 4.47 5.73 15.85
N ILE A 68 3.24 5.23 15.74
CA ILE A 68 2.61 4.93 14.45
C ILE A 68 1.51 5.94 14.19
N SER A 69 1.58 6.58 13.03
CA SER A 69 0.58 7.56 12.59
C SER A 69 0.18 7.33 11.13
N VAL A 70 -0.86 8.03 10.69
CA VAL A 70 -1.32 8.05 9.31
C VAL A 70 -1.27 9.49 8.82
N GLY A 71 -0.64 9.72 7.68
CA GLY A 71 -0.59 11.03 7.04
C GLY A 71 -1.98 11.49 6.58
N THR A 72 -2.16 12.80 6.42
CA THR A 72 -3.43 13.37 5.92
C THR A 72 -3.64 13.11 4.43
N ASN A 73 -2.55 12.98 3.69
CA ASN A 73 -2.52 12.57 2.29
C ASN A 73 -1.18 11.88 1.98
N TYR A 74 -0.98 11.43 0.76
CA TYR A 74 0.22 10.71 0.35
C TYR A 74 1.46 11.60 0.33
N GLU A 75 1.31 12.82 -0.13
CA GLU A 75 2.39 13.80 -0.23
C GLU A 75 2.92 14.21 1.15
N THR A 76 2.04 14.41 2.13
CA THR A 76 2.48 14.78 3.49
C THR A 76 3.35 13.72 4.14
N THR A 77 3.10 12.43 3.87
CA THR A 77 3.98 11.35 4.34
C THR A 77 5.33 11.37 3.62
N GLY A 78 5.34 11.60 2.32
CA GLY A 78 6.58 11.77 1.55
C GLY A 78 7.41 12.98 2.02
N GLU A 79 6.77 14.10 2.28
CA GLU A 79 7.40 15.32 2.82
C GLU A 79 7.98 15.07 4.22
N ALA A 80 7.23 14.39 5.09
CA ALA A 80 7.68 14.07 6.44
C ALA A 80 8.92 13.18 6.44
N LEU A 81 8.98 12.16 5.57
CA LEU A 81 10.18 11.36 5.34
C LEU A 81 11.35 12.21 4.84
N SER A 82 11.12 13.05 3.84
CA SER A 82 12.16 13.91 3.25
C SER A 82 12.69 14.93 4.25
N ALA A 83 11.86 15.41 5.17
CA ALA A 83 12.24 16.36 6.21
C ALA A 83 12.93 15.70 7.41
N GLY A 84 12.79 14.39 7.60
CA GLY A 84 13.32 13.67 8.75
C GLY A 84 12.41 13.72 9.99
N SER A 85 11.19 14.22 9.88
CA SER A 85 10.19 14.21 10.96
C SER A 85 9.51 12.86 11.13
N VAL A 86 9.62 11.98 10.13
CA VAL A 86 9.23 10.57 10.15
C VAL A 86 10.44 9.73 9.76
N ASP A 87 10.73 8.69 10.51
CA ASP A 87 11.87 7.81 10.27
C ASP A 87 11.58 6.75 9.22
N VAL A 88 10.40 6.13 9.29
CA VAL A 88 9.96 5.04 8.42
C VAL A 88 8.58 5.36 7.84
N GLY A 89 8.43 5.21 6.55
CA GLY A 89 7.15 5.42 5.86
C GLY A 89 6.76 4.24 5.00
N PHE A 90 5.50 3.85 5.10
CA PHE A 90 4.86 2.91 4.18
C PHE A 90 4.18 3.72 3.07
N ILE A 91 4.84 3.81 1.92
CA ILE A 91 4.43 4.67 0.81
C ILE A 91 4.40 3.90 -0.51
N PRO A 92 3.42 4.17 -1.40
CA PRO A 92 3.38 3.55 -2.71
C PRO A 92 4.54 4.04 -3.59
N GLY A 93 4.88 3.24 -4.61
CA GLY A 93 5.99 3.53 -5.51
C GLY A 93 5.90 4.90 -6.18
N GLY A 94 4.70 5.35 -6.53
CA GLY A 94 4.48 6.68 -7.12
C GLY A 94 4.85 7.83 -6.16
N THR A 95 4.50 7.70 -4.90
CA THR A 95 4.90 8.68 -3.86
C THR A 95 6.41 8.59 -3.62
N TYR A 96 6.96 7.38 -3.53
CA TYR A 96 8.41 7.20 -3.37
C TYR A 96 9.22 7.93 -4.44
N VAL A 97 8.83 7.80 -5.69
CA VAL A 97 9.55 8.45 -6.82
C VAL A 97 9.63 9.97 -6.65
N LEU A 98 8.54 10.60 -6.18
CA LEU A 98 8.51 12.05 -5.96
C LEU A 98 9.43 12.52 -4.83
N TYR A 99 9.68 11.66 -3.84
CA TYR A 99 10.44 12.02 -2.63
C TYR A 99 11.75 11.23 -2.47
N SER A 100 12.20 10.54 -3.52
CA SER A 100 13.38 9.67 -3.50
C SER A 100 14.69 10.38 -3.16
N ASP A 101 14.77 11.70 -3.35
CA ASP A 101 15.93 12.48 -2.93
C ASP A 101 16.09 12.51 -1.40
N GLY A 102 14.97 12.51 -0.67
CA GLY A 102 14.94 12.60 0.80
C GLY A 102 14.68 11.27 1.53
N CYS A 103 14.35 10.21 0.82
CA CYS A 103 14.12 8.89 1.40
C CYS A 103 14.71 7.76 0.55
N GLU A 104 14.85 6.60 1.15
CA GLU A 104 15.39 5.38 0.55
C GLU A 104 14.41 4.23 0.76
N ALA A 105 14.08 3.50 -0.30
CA ALA A 105 13.29 2.28 -0.18
C ALA A 105 14.15 1.16 0.42
N LEU A 106 13.84 0.75 1.64
CA LEU A 106 14.56 -0.29 2.36
C LEU A 106 14.02 -1.67 2.02
N LEU A 107 12.71 -1.82 1.99
CA LEU A 107 11.99 -3.06 1.72
C LEU A 107 10.76 -2.80 0.86
N THR A 108 10.19 -3.87 0.33
CA THR A 108 8.87 -3.87 -0.31
C THR A 108 7.90 -4.69 0.54
N ALA A 109 6.72 -4.13 0.82
CA ALA A 109 5.68 -4.83 1.54
C ALA A 109 5.15 -6.02 0.75
N THR A 110 4.62 -7.02 1.44
CA THR A 110 3.85 -8.11 0.85
C THR A 110 2.39 -8.00 1.26
N ARG A 111 1.49 -8.61 0.48
CA ARG A 111 0.06 -8.71 0.77
C ARG A 111 -0.45 -10.10 0.45
N LYS A 112 -1.59 -10.49 1.01
CA LYS A 112 -2.28 -11.70 0.58
C LYS A 112 -2.65 -11.59 -0.90
N ALA A 113 -2.35 -12.62 -1.67
CA ALA A 113 -2.81 -12.72 -3.05
C ALA A 113 -4.33 -12.82 -3.10
N LEU A 114 -4.91 -12.49 -4.25
CA LEU A 114 -6.35 -12.57 -4.48
C LEU A 114 -6.71 -13.84 -5.26
N SER A 115 -7.95 -14.26 -5.12
CA SER A 115 -8.50 -15.43 -5.85
C SER A 115 -8.63 -15.18 -7.36
N VAL A 116 -8.50 -13.93 -7.80
CA VAL A 116 -8.45 -13.55 -9.21
C VAL A 116 -7.18 -12.73 -9.43
N GLU A 117 -6.37 -13.16 -10.39
CA GLU A 117 -5.24 -12.43 -10.93
C GLU A 117 -5.30 -12.55 -12.45
N SER A 118 -5.81 -11.54 -13.11
CA SER A 118 -5.99 -11.53 -14.55
C SER A 118 -5.95 -10.11 -15.08
N ASP A 119 -5.46 -9.92 -16.29
CA ASP A 119 -5.55 -8.65 -17.03
C ASP A 119 -6.90 -8.50 -17.78
N ASN A 120 -7.71 -9.56 -17.83
CA ASN A 120 -9.04 -9.55 -18.42
C ASN A 120 -10.11 -9.13 -17.37
N PRO A 121 -10.77 -7.97 -17.55
CA PRO A 121 -11.78 -7.49 -16.60
C PRO A 121 -12.96 -8.44 -16.43
N LYS A 122 -13.34 -9.17 -17.49
CA LYS A 122 -14.46 -10.13 -17.43
C LYS A 122 -14.21 -11.25 -16.42
N GLU A 123 -12.97 -11.69 -16.24
CA GLU A 123 -12.67 -12.73 -15.24
C GLU A 123 -12.93 -12.25 -13.81
N TRP A 124 -12.69 -10.97 -13.52
CA TRP A 124 -13.01 -10.37 -12.23
C TRP A 124 -14.52 -10.30 -11.98
N ASN A 125 -15.31 -10.22 -13.04
CA ASN A 125 -16.77 -10.19 -12.97
C ASN A 125 -17.38 -11.61 -12.87
N ASP A 126 -16.84 -12.56 -13.61
CA ASP A 126 -17.31 -13.96 -13.60
C ASP A 126 -16.98 -14.68 -12.29
N LYS A 127 -15.85 -14.31 -11.63
CA LYS A 127 -15.34 -14.96 -10.42
C LYS A 127 -15.62 -14.16 -9.13
N LYS A 128 -16.65 -13.31 -9.12
CA LYS A 128 -17.08 -12.58 -7.89
C LYS A 128 -17.70 -13.54 -6.87
N PRO A 129 -17.55 -13.28 -5.58
CA PRO A 129 -16.72 -12.26 -4.94
C PRO A 129 -15.23 -12.63 -4.99
N THR A 130 -14.38 -11.63 -5.16
CA THR A 130 -12.93 -11.80 -5.00
C THR A 130 -12.60 -12.09 -3.53
N LYS A 131 -11.69 -13.00 -3.28
CA LYS A 131 -11.27 -13.42 -1.93
C LYS A 131 -9.77 -13.25 -1.77
N GLN A 132 -9.33 -12.97 -0.55
CA GLN A 132 -7.92 -13.08 -0.19
C GLN A 132 -7.53 -14.54 0.05
N LEU A 133 -6.33 -14.92 -0.38
CA LEU A 133 -5.77 -16.26 -0.18
C LEU A 133 -4.85 -16.23 1.05
N ASP A 134 -5.16 -17.04 2.06
CA ASP A 134 -4.44 -17.00 3.35
C ASP A 134 -2.99 -17.50 3.25
N ASP A 135 -2.75 -18.48 2.40
CA ASP A 135 -1.44 -19.15 2.29
C ASP A 135 -0.61 -18.69 1.08
N ASN A 136 -1.00 -17.57 0.45
CA ASN A 136 -0.31 -17.08 -0.74
C ASN A 136 -0.06 -15.57 -0.62
N MET A 137 1.22 -15.20 -0.52
CA MET A 137 1.65 -13.81 -0.48
C MET A 137 2.08 -13.34 -1.87
N ALA A 138 1.70 -12.11 -2.20
CA ALA A 138 2.04 -11.47 -3.47
C ALA A 138 2.90 -10.23 -3.23
N SER A 139 3.83 -9.98 -4.14
CA SER A 139 4.65 -8.76 -4.21
C SER A 139 4.06 -7.66 -5.08
N PHE A 140 2.93 -7.94 -5.73
CA PHE A 140 2.21 -7.00 -6.59
C PHE A 140 0.70 -7.16 -6.44
N TYR A 141 -0.02 -6.19 -6.99
CA TYR A 141 -1.48 -6.20 -7.13
C TYR A 141 -1.88 -5.56 -8.45
N ARG A 142 -3.17 -5.54 -8.76
CA ARG A 142 -3.72 -4.84 -9.92
C ARG A 142 -4.50 -3.61 -9.49
N GLY A 143 -4.41 -2.56 -10.27
CA GLY A 143 -5.39 -1.47 -10.25
C GLY A 143 -6.63 -1.89 -11.05
N LEU A 144 -7.79 -1.54 -10.55
CA LEU A 144 -9.06 -1.85 -11.19
C LEU A 144 -9.79 -0.56 -11.55
N ILE A 145 -10.34 -0.54 -12.74
CA ILE A 145 -11.32 0.44 -13.19
C ILE A 145 -12.69 -0.19 -12.98
N ILE A 146 -13.51 0.38 -12.10
CA ILE A 146 -14.73 -0.22 -11.58
C ILE A 146 -15.93 0.65 -11.95
N ALA A 147 -16.87 0.06 -12.68
CA ALA A 147 -18.17 0.66 -13.00
C ALA A 147 -19.20 0.35 -11.90
N GLY A 148 -19.99 1.32 -11.53
CA GLY A 148 -20.99 1.24 -10.47
C GLY A 148 -22.42 1.05 -10.95
N PRO A 149 -23.40 1.24 -10.05
CA PRO A 149 -24.81 0.96 -10.29
C PRO A 149 -25.55 2.03 -11.11
N SER A 150 -24.93 3.12 -11.52
CA SER A 150 -25.54 4.10 -12.41
C SER A 150 -25.91 3.47 -13.77
N GLU A 151 -26.82 4.07 -14.50
CA GLU A 151 -27.18 3.58 -15.84
C GLU A 151 -25.97 3.51 -16.76
N LYS A 152 -25.11 4.54 -16.74
CA LYS A 152 -23.87 4.54 -17.51
C LYS A 152 -22.91 3.46 -17.06
N GLY A 153 -22.76 3.27 -15.75
CA GLY A 153 -21.94 2.19 -15.21
C GLY A 153 -22.41 0.81 -15.64
N LYS A 154 -23.71 0.57 -15.62
CA LYS A 154 -24.33 -0.69 -16.10
C LYS A 154 -24.12 -0.91 -17.61
N GLU A 155 -24.25 0.14 -18.41
CA GLU A 155 -24.01 0.09 -19.85
C GLU A 155 -22.57 -0.34 -20.16
N LEU A 156 -21.59 0.27 -19.50
CA LEU A 156 -20.19 -0.06 -19.67
C LEU A 156 -19.88 -1.50 -19.23
N ALA A 157 -20.42 -1.90 -18.08
CA ALA A 157 -20.27 -3.26 -17.57
C ALA A 157 -20.85 -4.31 -18.52
N GLN A 158 -22.02 -4.04 -19.11
CA GLN A 158 -22.66 -4.94 -20.06
C GLN A 158 -21.80 -5.14 -21.32
N LYS A 159 -21.23 -4.08 -21.87
CA LYS A 159 -20.33 -4.17 -23.02
C LYS A 159 -19.12 -5.08 -22.71
N VAL A 160 -18.45 -4.83 -21.58
CA VAL A 160 -17.28 -5.63 -21.17
C VAL A 160 -17.66 -7.09 -20.94
N ASN A 161 -18.77 -7.36 -20.26
CA ASN A 161 -19.23 -8.72 -19.98
C ASN A 161 -19.68 -9.46 -21.25
N ASN A 162 -20.08 -8.74 -22.28
CA ASN A 162 -20.35 -9.29 -23.62
C ASN A 162 -19.09 -9.49 -24.47
N GLY A 163 -17.91 -9.14 -23.95
CA GLY A 163 -16.63 -9.27 -24.66
C GLY A 163 -16.34 -8.11 -25.62
N GLU A 164 -17.10 -7.03 -25.54
CA GLU A 164 -16.87 -5.83 -26.35
C GLU A 164 -15.73 -4.99 -25.76
N LYS A 165 -14.92 -4.39 -26.61
CA LYS A 165 -13.94 -3.39 -26.21
C LYS A 165 -14.61 -2.03 -26.06
N LEU A 166 -14.42 -1.38 -24.90
CA LEU A 166 -14.88 -0.02 -24.70
C LEU A 166 -14.13 0.96 -25.60
N THR A 167 -14.86 1.91 -26.17
CA THR A 167 -14.26 3.02 -26.92
C THR A 167 -13.85 4.15 -25.98
N TRP A 168 -13.02 5.08 -26.48
CA TRP A 168 -12.74 6.30 -25.75
C TRP A 168 -14.02 7.08 -25.42
N ASP A 169 -14.96 7.19 -26.35
CA ASP A 169 -16.22 7.89 -26.13
C ASP A 169 -17.06 7.25 -25.03
N ASP A 170 -17.06 5.92 -24.92
CA ASP A 170 -17.70 5.21 -23.80
C ASP A 170 -17.15 5.69 -22.45
N LEU A 171 -15.82 5.75 -22.33
CA LEU A 171 -15.13 6.14 -21.09
C LEU A 171 -15.23 7.66 -20.85
N ASN A 172 -15.09 8.48 -21.89
CA ASN A 172 -15.10 9.94 -21.79
C ASN A 172 -16.48 10.51 -21.48
N SER A 173 -17.55 9.80 -21.83
CA SER A 173 -18.93 10.19 -21.49
C SER A 173 -19.32 9.83 -20.04
N ALA A 174 -18.52 9.03 -19.35
CA ALA A 174 -18.72 8.65 -17.96
C ALA A 174 -18.10 9.67 -16.98
N LYS A 175 -18.64 9.73 -15.77
CA LYS A 175 -18.11 10.51 -14.66
C LYS A 175 -17.18 9.65 -13.82
N TRP A 176 -15.97 10.12 -13.61
CA TRP A 176 -14.90 9.40 -12.90
C TRP A 176 -14.58 10.02 -11.55
N SER A 177 -14.29 9.19 -10.57
CA SER A 177 -13.61 9.59 -9.34
C SER A 177 -12.21 8.94 -9.28
N VAL A 178 -11.20 9.77 -9.11
CA VAL A 178 -9.79 9.38 -9.05
C VAL A 178 -9.17 9.84 -7.74
N MET A 179 -8.02 9.28 -7.37
CA MET A 179 -7.23 9.74 -6.23
C MET A 179 -6.23 10.82 -6.66
N GLY A 180 -5.41 11.30 -5.72
CA GLY A 180 -4.33 12.24 -6.01
C GLY A 180 -3.27 11.63 -6.95
N SER A 181 -2.56 12.49 -7.67
CA SER A 181 -1.65 12.11 -8.76
C SER A 181 -0.42 11.29 -8.35
N SER A 182 -0.14 11.17 -7.06
CA SER A 182 0.93 10.31 -6.52
C SER A 182 0.46 8.91 -6.13
N SER A 183 -0.84 8.63 -6.22
CA SER A 183 -1.41 7.31 -5.93
C SER A 183 -1.17 6.35 -7.08
N SER A 184 -0.49 5.23 -6.81
CA SER A 184 -0.21 4.21 -7.83
C SER A 184 -1.49 3.63 -8.41
N ALA A 185 -2.35 3.00 -7.59
CA ALA A 185 -3.59 2.37 -8.06
C ALA A 185 -4.71 3.37 -8.33
N GLY A 186 -4.70 4.52 -7.65
CA GLY A 186 -5.77 5.51 -7.73
C GLY A 186 -5.58 6.56 -8.82
N TYR A 187 -4.42 6.61 -9.48
CA TYR A 187 -4.14 7.59 -10.52
C TYR A 187 -3.12 7.11 -11.57
N ILE A 188 -1.88 6.82 -11.18
CA ILE A 188 -0.75 6.62 -12.11
C ILE A 188 -1.00 5.44 -13.04
N TYR A 189 -1.28 4.26 -12.51
CA TYR A 189 -1.48 3.06 -13.32
C TYR A 189 -2.77 3.10 -14.15
N PRO A 190 -3.90 3.62 -13.65
CA PRO A 190 -5.06 3.92 -14.50
C PRO A 190 -4.77 4.93 -15.61
N TYR A 191 -3.94 5.95 -15.35
CA TYR A 191 -3.47 6.88 -16.39
C TYR A 191 -2.73 6.13 -17.48
N LEU A 192 -1.76 5.29 -17.11
CA LEU A 192 -0.98 4.46 -18.05
C LEU A 192 -1.87 3.46 -18.79
N TRP A 193 -2.89 2.90 -18.14
CA TRP A 193 -3.85 2.02 -18.78
C TRP A 193 -4.65 2.74 -19.87
N LEU A 194 -5.12 3.96 -19.60
CA LEU A 194 -5.80 4.78 -20.59
C LEU A 194 -4.86 5.12 -21.76
N GLU A 195 -3.62 5.48 -21.46
CA GLU A 195 -2.63 5.83 -22.48
C GLU A 195 -2.29 4.64 -23.38
N LYS A 196 -2.07 3.48 -22.80
CA LYS A 196 -1.78 2.23 -23.52
C LYS A 196 -2.92 1.80 -24.45
N ASN A 197 -4.17 1.97 -24.03
CA ASN A 197 -5.34 1.50 -24.77
C ASN A 197 -5.95 2.53 -25.70
N TYR A 198 -5.81 3.83 -25.39
CA TYR A 198 -6.52 4.91 -26.09
C TYR A 198 -5.60 6.07 -26.51
N ASN A 199 -4.34 6.02 -26.19
CA ASN A 199 -3.36 7.11 -26.41
C ASN A 199 -3.82 8.45 -25.79
N LYS A 200 -4.46 8.38 -24.62
CA LYS A 200 -5.02 9.48 -23.83
C LYS A 200 -4.89 9.16 -22.36
N GLY A 201 -4.81 10.20 -21.51
CA GLY A 201 -4.68 10.05 -20.06
C GLY A 201 -5.91 10.53 -19.30
N ILE A 202 -5.85 10.46 -17.98
CA ILE A 202 -6.91 10.95 -17.08
C ILE A 202 -7.21 12.43 -17.34
N THR A 203 -6.18 13.22 -17.65
CA THR A 203 -6.30 14.66 -17.93
C THR A 203 -7.08 14.98 -19.22
N ASP A 204 -7.27 14.00 -20.09
CA ASP A 204 -8.07 14.14 -21.33
C ASP A 204 -9.56 13.80 -21.11
N LEU A 205 -9.91 13.21 -19.95
CA LEU A 205 -11.29 12.90 -19.60
C LEU A 205 -12.09 14.16 -19.29
N ALA A 206 -13.32 14.24 -19.81
CA ALA A 206 -14.17 15.42 -19.65
C ALA A 206 -14.72 15.60 -18.24
N ASN A 207 -14.98 14.52 -17.51
CA ASN A 207 -15.67 14.54 -16.21
C ASN A 207 -14.91 13.72 -15.16
N VAL A 208 -13.98 14.38 -14.47
CA VAL A 208 -13.17 13.77 -13.42
C VAL A 208 -13.28 14.60 -12.14
N VAL A 209 -13.49 13.93 -11.03
CA VAL A 209 -13.37 14.51 -9.69
C VAL A 209 -12.27 13.79 -8.93
N GLN A 210 -11.48 14.53 -8.17
CA GLN A 210 -10.51 13.96 -7.24
C GLN A 210 -11.18 13.68 -5.90
N ALA A 211 -10.97 12.49 -5.35
CA ALA A 211 -11.39 12.12 -4.02
C ALA A 211 -10.23 12.21 -3.03
N ASP A 212 -10.54 12.54 -1.78
CA ASP A 212 -9.57 12.58 -0.68
C ASP A 212 -9.29 11.17 -0.12
N SER A 213 -10.21 10.23 -0.36
CA SER A 213 -10.11 8.86 0.13
C SER A 213 -10.83 7.88 -0.80
N TYR A 214 -10.46 6.60 -0.74
CA TYR A 214 -11.21 5.54 -1.43
C TYR A 214 -12.63 5.38 -0.87
N ALA A 215 -12.85 5.64 0.41
CA ALA A 215 -14.18 5.67 1.00
C ALA A 215 -15.09 6.72 0.33
N SER A 216 -14.56 7.91 0.09
CA SER A 216 -15.27 8.97 -0.63
C SER A 216 -15.59 8.57 -2.08
N SER A 217 -14.63 7.96 -2.78
CA SER A 217 -14.88 7.42 -4.14
C SER A 217 -15.97 6.35 -4.14
N ALA A 218 -15.90 5.39 -3.23
CA ALA A 218 -16.90 4.32 -3.12
C ALA A 218 -18.30 4.86 -2.79
N ALA A 219 -18.40 5.85 -1.89
CA ALA A 219 -19.66 6.51 -1.57
C ALA A 219 -20.26 7.24 -2.77
N ARG A 220 -19.44 7.94 -3.55
CA ARG A 220 -19.89 8.60 -4.79
C ARG A 220 -20.35 7.60 -5.85
N LEU A 221 -19.68 6.46 -5.96
CA LEU A 221 -20.11 5.39 -6.86
C LEU A 221 -21.46 4.81 -6.43
N ALA A 222 -21.61 4.51 -5.14
CA ALA A 222 -22.84 3.99 -4.57
C ALA A 222 -24.04 4.92 -4.77
N SER A 223 -23.85 6.24 -4.63
CA SER A 223 -24.89 7.25 -4.80
C SER A 223 -25.20 7.59 -6.27
N GLY A 224 -24.39 7.10 -7.23
CA GLY A 224 -24.53 7.45 -8.64
C GLY A 224 -24.00 8.85 -9.00
N GLN A 225 -23.27 9.52 -8.10
CA GLN A 225 -22.59 10.79 -8.42
C GLN A 225 -21.48 10.62 -9.45
N VAL A 226 -20.86 9.44 -9.47
CA VAL A 226 -19.91 9.02 -10.49
C VAL A 226 -20.30 7.65 -11.03
N ASP A 227 -19.86 7.38 -12.25
CA ASP A 227 -20.12 6.12 -12.95
C ASP A 227 -18.97 5.13 -12.77
N ILE A 228 -17.75 5.64 -12.59
CA ILE A 228 -16.51 4.90 -12.54
C ILE A 228 -15.66 5.38 -11.36
N ILE A 229 -15.09 4.43 -10.65
CA ILE A 229 -13.97 4.68 -9.72
C ILE A 229 -12.77 3.84 -10.10
N ILE A 230 -11.60 4.24 -9.61
CA ILE A 230 -10.35 3.51 -9.78
C ILE A 230 -9.72 3.24 -8.42
N GLY A 231 -9.10 2.07 -8.28
CA GLY A 231 -8.46 1.69 -7.03
C GLY A 231 -7.77 0.34 -7.10
N TYR A 232 -7.39 -0.15 -5.96
CA TYR A 232 -6.64 -1.41 -5.80
C TYR A 232 -7.55 -2.64 -5.90
N GLY A 233 -6.94 -3.81 -6.16
CA GLY A 233 -7.65 -5.05 -6.47
C GLY A 233 -8.64 -5.54 -5.41
N ASP A 234 -8.35 -5.33 -4.13
CA ASP A 234 -9.19 -5.70 -3.00
C ASP A 234 -10.09 -4.56 -2.46
N LEU A 235 -10.22 -3.47 -3.21
CA LEU A 235 -11.10 -2.36 -2.81
C LEU A 235 -12.53 -2.80 -2.53
N ARG A 236 -13.11 -3.65 -3.38
CA ARG A 236 -14.48 -4.15 -3.18
C ARG A 236 -14.63 -5.01 -1.91
N LEU A 237 -13.58 -5.75 -1.54
CA LEU A 237 -13.54 -6.48 -0.27
C LEU A 237 -13.58 -5.53 0.92
N ASP A 238 -12.75 -4.49 0.89
CA ASP A 238 -12.63 -3.53 2.00
C ASP A 238 -13.92 -2.74 2.22
N TYR A 239 -14.71 -2.51 1.18
CA TYR A 239 -15.95 -1.73 1.25
C TYR A 239 -17.23 -2.57 1.14
N ALA A 240 -17.15 -3.89 1.12
CA ALA A 240 -18.30 -4.77 0.96
C ALA A 240 -19.39 -4.53 2.04
N ASP A 241 -19.00 -4.46 3.30
CA ASP A 241 -19.93 -4.22 4.41
C ASP A 241 -20.46 -2.79 4.41
N LYS A 242 -19.58 -1.81 4.19
CA LYS A 242 -19.94 -0.38 4.16
C LYS A 242 -20.86 -0.03 3.01
N TRP A 243 -20.81 -0.77 1.91
CA TRP A 243 -21.67 -0.57 0.75
C TRP A 243 -23.15 -0.58 1.10
N GLN A 244 -23.56 -1.51 1.96
CA GLN A 244 -24.93 -1.61 2.45
C GLN A 244 -25.15 -0.81 3.74
N SER A 245 -24.24 -0.90 4.71
CA SER A 245 -24.43 -0.32 6.05
C SER A 245 -24.26 1.20 6.09
N GLU A 246 -23.32 1.76 5.32
CA GLU A 246 -23.01 3.19 5.34
C GLU A 246 -23.45 3.91 4.07
N PHE A 247 -23.30 3.27 2.89
CA PHE A 247 -23.63 3.87 1.60
C PHE A 247 -25.07 3.58 1.15
N ALA A 248 -25.85 2.94 2.02
CA ALA A 248 -27.28 2.74 1.88
C ALA A 248 -27.72 1.97 0.62
N ARG A 249 -26.87 1.07 0.11
CA ARG A 249 -27.28 0.19 -0.99
C ARG A 249 -28.05 -1.03 -0.46
N SER A 250 -29.08 -1.44 -1.18
CA SER A 250 -29.87 -2.64 -0.85
C SER A 250 -29.23 -3.93 -1.33
N ALA A 251 -28.52 -3.89 -2.45
CA ALA A 251 -27.77 -5.02 -2.99
C ALA A 251 -26.29 -4.96 -2.60
N SER A 252 -25.57 -6.06 -2.77
CA SER A 252 -24.15 -6.13 -2.45
C SER A 252 -23.29 -5.36 -3.45
N ILE A 253 -22.09 -4.96 -3.04
CA ILE A 253 -21.10 -4.34 -3.93
C ILE A 253 -20.76 -5.29 -5.10
N TRP A 254 -20.82 -6.59 -4.88
CA TRP A 254 -20.53 -7.60 -5.89
C TRP A 254 -21.62 -7.69 -6.97
N ASP A 255 -22.86 -7.44 -6.61
CA ASP A 255 -23.99 -7.42 -7.55
C ASP A 255 -24.04 -6.12 -8.35
N GLU A 256 -23.64 -5.01 -7.74
CA GLU A 256 -23.82 -3.67 -8.29
C GLU A 256 -22.57 -3.09 -8.97
N THR A 257 -21.41 -3.75 -8.86
CA THR A 257 -20.18 -3.27 -9.48
C THR A 257 -19.54 -4.30 -10.38
N ASN A 258 -18.90 -3.82 -11.43
CA ASN A 258 -18.15 -4.64 -12.38
C ASN A 258 -16.82 -3.98 -12.72
N VAL A 259 -15.79 -4.80 -12.90
CA VAL A 259 -14.51 -4.35 -13.41
C VAL A 259 -14.63 -4.14 -14.92
N ILE A 260 -14.22 -3.00 -15.41
CA ILE A 260 -14.24 -2.64 -16.83
C ILE A 260 -12.85 -2.41 -17.42
N GLY A 261 -11.83 -2.40 -16.56
CA GLY A 261 -10.43 -2.31 -16.95
C GLY A 261 -9.53 -2.80 -15.82
N VAL A 262 -8.37 -3.34 -16.20
CA VAL A 262 -7.34 -3.83 -15.28
C VAL A 262 -6.01 -3.26 -15.70
N THR A 263 -5.28 -2.68 -14.77
CA THR A 263 -3.95 -2.11 -15.03
C THR A 263 -2.88 -3.21 -15.16
N ASP A 264 -1.70 -2.83 -15.60
CA ASP A 264 -0.50 -3.64 -15.43
C ASP A 264 -0.24 -3.88 -13.93
N LYS A 265 0.66 -4.82 -13.60
CA LYS A 265 1.02 -5.15 -12.22
C LYS A 265 1.62 -3.94 -11.52
N ILE A 266 1.14 -3.67 -10.31
CA ILE A 266 1.64 -2.63 -9.42
C ILE A 266 2.41 -3.31 -8.30
N TYR A 267 3.70 -3.05 -8.18
CA TYR A 267 4.45 -3.56 -7.04
C TYR A 267 3.94 -2.93 -5.75
N ASN A 268 3.96 -3.73 -4.67
CA ASN A 268 3.46 -3.29 -3.37
C ASN A 268 4.23 -2.07 -2.86
N ASP A 269 3.63 -1.41 -1.86
CA ASP A 269 4.20 -0.23 -1.22
C ASP A 269 5.62 -0.48 -0.73
N THR A 270 6.45 0.54 -0.80
CA THR A 270 7.78 0.52 -0.22
C THR A 270 7.70 0.73 1.29
N ILE A 271 8.62 0.10 2.00
CA ILE A 271 8.97 0.49 3.37
C ILE A 271 10.20 1.37 3.23
N SER A 272 9.98 2.68 3.24
CA SER A 272 11.02 3.68 2.99
C SER A 272 11.49 4.31 4.29
N VAL A 273 12.77 4.68 4.33
CA VAL A 273 13.41 5.32 5.48
C VAL A 273 13.92 6.70 5.10
N SER A 274 13.88 7.64 6.05
CA SER A 274 14.36 9.00 5.85
C SER A 274 15.89 9.06 5.76
N LYS A 275 16.40 9.72 4.73
CA LYS A 275 17.84 10.02 4.61
C LYS A 275 18.31 11.10 5.58
N LYS A 276 17.39 11.85 6.20
CA LYS A 276 17.67 12.91 7.18
C LYS A 276 17.45 12.48 8.63
N SER A 277 16.94 11.29 8.87
CA SER A 277 16.78 10.76 10.23
C SER A 277 18.15 10.43 10.83
N GLU A 278 18.45 11.01 11.98
CA GLU A 278 19.72 10.79 12.69
C GLU A 278 19.91 9.35 13.18
N ILE A 279 18.80 8.64 13.43
CA ILE A 279 18.85 7.24 13.86
C ILE A 279 19.07 6.27 12.69
N MET A 280 18.93 6.72 11.46
CA MET A 280 18.93 5.89 10.25
C MET A 280 20.34 5.67 9.72
N THR A 281 21.23 5.17 10.59
CA THR A 281 22.57 4.70 10.22
C THR A 281 22.49 3.42 9.39
N ASP A 282 23.56 3.07 8.66
CA ASP A 282 23.60 1.84 7.88
C ASP A 282 23.39 0.59 8.74
N ASP A 283 23.98 0.55 9.95
CA ASP A 283 23.77 -0.53 10.90
C ASP A 283 22.30 -0.64 11.35
N PHE A 284 21.65 0.49 11.64
CA PHE A 284 20.24 0.50 12.03
C PHE A 284 19.32 0.09 10.87
N LYS A 285 19.58 0.56 9.65
CA LYS A 285 18.85 0.13 8.45
C LYS A 285 18.93 -1.38 8.27
N ASN A 286 20.10 -1.96 8.42
CA ASN A 286 20.28 -3.41 8.36
C ASN A 286 19.52 -4.16 9.48
N ALA A 287 19.54 -3.64 10.69
CA ALA A 287 18.78 -4.21 11.80
C ALA A 287 17.27 -4.13 11.53
N LEU A 288 16.78 -2.99 11.07
CA LEU A 288 15.38 -2.76 10.73
C LEU A 288 14.91 -3.67 9.58
N ALA A 289 15.73 -3.84 8.54
CA ALA A 289 15.41 -4.70 7.40
C ALA A 289 15.32 -6.20 7.78
N GLN A 290 15.96 -6.61 8.86
CA GLN A 290 15.95 -7.98 9.35
C GLN A 290 14.96 -8.20 10.51
N SER A 291 14.24 -7.16 10.91
CA SER A 291 13.25 -7.21 11.98
C SER A 291 11.86 -7.52 11.46
#